data_df5940df54c05877965b85d4bcf03448
#
_entry.id   df5940df54c05877965b85d4bcf03448
#
_cell.length_a   1.000
_cell.length_b   1.000
_cell.length_c   1.000
_cell.angle_alpha   90.00
_cell.angle_beta   90.00
_cell.angle_gamma   90.00
#
_symmetry.space_group_name_H-M   'P 1'
#
loop_
_entity.id
_entity.type
_entity.pdbx_description
1 polymer ?
#
loop_
_entity_poly.entity_id
_entity_poly.type
_entity_poly.pdbx_seq_one_letter_code
_entity_poly.pdbx_strand_id
1 'polypeptide(L)'
;MIRSMRAGRREPVPPTPHPSGARPPALPADALPRHIAVVMDGNGRWAKERGLPRTKGHEQGEHSLFDTIEGAIELGIPYLSAYAFSTENWRRSPEEVRFLMGFNRDVIRRRRDQLVDLGVRVVWSGRAGRLWKSVISELQTAEEMSRGNSTLTLQFCVNYGGQAEIADATAAIARDVAAGRLHPDRITEKTIGKYLYHPEVPEVDLFLRPSGEQRTSNFLLWQSAYAELVFLDTLWPDFDRRHLWYACELYAQRDRRFGGALPNPVAPTG
;
A
#
# COMPACT_ATOMS: atom_id res chain seq x y z
N MET A 1 24.66 2.13 -36.31
CA MET A 1 24.84 0.98 -35.39
C MET A 1 24.66 1.47 -33.96
N ILE A 2 23.45 1.45 -33.45
CA ILE A 2 23.16 1.83 -32.05
C ILE A 2 23.22 0.53 -31.25
N ARG A 3 24.29 0.37 -30.47
CA ARG A 3 24.41 -0.74 -29.49
C ARG A 3 23.33 -0.56 -28.42
N SER A 4 22.31 -1.40 -28.45
CA SER A 4 21.37 -1.62 -27.35
C SER A 4 22.18 -2.06 -26.12
N MET A 5 22.43 -1.14 -25.20
CA MET A 5 22.86 -1.50 -23.85
C MET A 5 21.65 -2.11 -23.13
N ARG A 6 21.53 -3.43 -23.16
CA ARG A 6 20.77 -4.16 -22.15
C ARG A 6 21.52 -3.93 -20.83
N ALA A 7 21.05 -2.98 -20.02
CA ALA A 7 21.47 -2.88 -18.63
C ALA A 7 21.15 -4.23 -17.99
N GLY A 8 22.17 -4.99 -17.60
CA GLY A 8 21.98 -6.23 -16.85
C GLY A 8 21.19 -5.89 -15.58
N ARG A 9 20.10 -6.61 -15.33
CA ARG A 9 19.37 -6.50 -14.05
C ARG A 9 20.40 -6.77 -12.95
N ARG A 10 20.66 -5.75 -12.10
CA ARG A 10 21.37 -5.98 -10.84
C ARG A 10 20.51 -6.90 -9.98
N GLU A 11 21.12 -7.87 -9.33
CA GLU A 11 20.41 -8.67 -8.32
C GLU A 11 19.96 -7.72 -7.20
N PRO A 12 18.71 -7.87 -6.70
CA PRO A 12 18.22 -7.05 -5.58
C PRO A 12 19.13 -7.22 -4.35
N VAL A 13 19.41 -6.12 -3.69
CA VAL A 13 20.10 -6.15 -2.39
C VAL A 13 19.13 -6.71 -1.35
N PRO A 14 19.54 -7.67 -0.52
CA PRO A 14 18.69 -8.20 0.53
C PRO A 14 18.35 -7.13 1.58
N PRO A 15 17.17 -7.22 2.24
CA PRO A 15 16.82 -6.36 3.36
C PRO A 15 17.90 -6.34 4.45
N THR A 16 18.04 -5.19 5.11
CA THR A 16 18.93 -5.06 6.26
C THR A 16 18.38 -5.86 7.43
N PRO A 17 19.16 -6.71 8.12
CA PRO A 17 18.71 -7.42 9.30
C PRO A 17 18.15 -6.47 10.36
N HIS A 18 17.03 -6.85 11.00
CA HIS A 18 16.43 -6.00 12.04
C HIS A 18 17.40 -5.79 13.21
N PRO A 19 17.55 -4.57 13.74
CA PRO A 19 18.55 -4.27 14.78
C PRO A 19 18.41 -5.09 16.08
N SER A 20 17.20 -5.58 16.40
CA SER A 20 16.98 -6.46 17.56
C SER A 20 17.40 -7.90 17.33
N GLY A 21 17.84 -8.29 16.12
CA GLY A 21 18.11 -9.67 15.75
C GLY A 21 16.85 -10.51 15.50
N ALA A 22 15.65 -9.90 15.54
CA ALA A 22 14.40 -10.59 15.21
C ALA A 22 14.40 -11.07 13.75
N ARG A 23 13.77 -12.20 13.51
CA ARG A 23 13.62 -12.81 12.17
C ARG A 23 12.14 -12.97 11.84
N PRO A 24 11.78 -12.98 10.54
CA PRO A 24 10.40 -13.23 10.13
C PRO A 24 9.93 -14.62 10.61
N PRO A 25 8.65 -14.76 10.95
CA PRO A 25 8.08 -16.06 11.32
C PRO A 25 8.11 -17.03 10.12
N ALA A 26 8.27 -18.30 10.40
CA ALA A 26 8.21 -19.36 9.40
C ALA A 26 6.74 -19.70 9.11
N LEU A 27 6.10 -18.95 8.23
CA LEU A 27 4.72 -19.19 7.79
C LEU A 27 4.73 -19.90 6.44
N PRO A 28 3.78 -20.85 6.19
CA PRO A 28 3.59 -21.43 4.86
C PRO A 28 3.26 -20.34 3.83
N ALA A 29 3.76 -20.47 2.62
CA ALA A 29 3.58 -19.46 1.58
C ALA A 29 2.10 -19.23 1.20
N ASP A 30 1.28 -20.26 1.29
CA ASP A 30 -0.18 -20.22 1.04
C ASP A 30 -0.98 -19.60 2.20
N ALA A 31 -0.37 -19.51 3.40
CA ALA A 31 -0.94 -18.82 4.55
C ALA A 31 -0.56 -17.33 4.61
N LEU A 32 0.29 -16.84 3.71
CA LEU A 32 0.69 -15.45 3.66
C LEU A 32 -0.29 -14.62 2.79
N PRO A 33 -0.57 -13.36 3.17
CA PRO A 33 -1.32 -12.44 2.30
C PRO A 33 -0.48 -12.11 1.05
N ARG A 34 -1.09 -12.10 -0.11
CA ARG A 34 -0.44 -11.63 -1.35
C ARG A 34 -0.36 -10.12 -1.42
N HIS A 35 -1.37 -9.43 -0.88
CA HIS A 35 -1.45 -7.97 -0.90
C HIS A 35 -1.82 -7.44 0.49
N ILE A 36 -0.93 -6.62 1.04
CA ILE A 36 -1.14 -5.92 2.31
C ILE A 36 -1.40 -4.43 2.03
N ALA A 37 -2.49 -3.90 2.56
CA ALA A 37 -2.78 -2.46 2.56
C ALA A 37 -2.53 -1.89 3.96
N VAL A 38 -1.67 -0.88 4.09
CA VAL A 38 -1.34 -0.27 5.38
C VAL A 38 -1.74 1.20 5.45
N VAL A 39 -2.49 1.56 6.51
CA VAL A 39 -2.83 2.95 6.85
C VAL A 39 -1.81 3.46 7.86
N MET A 40 -0.98 4.41 7.46
CA MET A 40 0.10 4.98 8.28
C MET A 40 -0.43 6.05 9.25
N ASP A 41 -1.14 5.62 10.30
CA ASP A 41 -1.84 6.50 11.24
C ASP A 41 -1.11 6.63 12.59
N GLY A 42 -1.37 7.75 13.29
CA GLY A 42 -0.82 7.99 14.62
C GLY A 42 0.35 8.98 14.67
N ASN A 43 0.90 9.43 13.53
CA ASN A 43 2.05 10.34 13.49
C ASN A 43 1.87 11.60 14.37
N GLY A 44 0.68 12.22 14.29
CA GLY A 44 0.41 13.43 15.08
C GLY A 44 0.24 13.17 16.56
N ARG A 45 -0.37 12.03 16.97
CA ARG A 45 -0.53 11.62 18.37
C ARG A 45 0.82 11.31 18.99
N TRP A 46 1.63 10.53 18.30
CA TRP A 46 3.01 10.19 18.70
C TRP A 46 3.85 11.42 19.00
N ALA A 47 3.83 12.43 18.13
CA ALA A 47 4.55 13.67 18.34
C ALA A 47 4.01 14.46 19.54
N LYS A 48 2.66 14.56 19.66
CA LYS A 48 2.00 15.25 20.79
C LYS A 48 2.34 14.64 22.13
N GLU A 49 2.35 13.30 22.25
CA GLU A 49 2.68 12.58 23.48
C GLU A 49 4.13 12.83 23.94
N ARG A 50 5.00 13.21 23.00
CA ARG A 50 6.42 13.50 23.26
C ARG A 50 6.76 15.00 23.32
N GLY A 51 5.73 15.86 23.28
CA GLY A 51 5.94 17.31 23.25
C GLY A 51 6.64 17.81 21.99
N LEU A 52 6.59 17.05 20.90
CA LEU A 52 7.26 17.36 19.65
C LEU A 52 6.33 18.00 18.63
N PRO A 53 6.84 18.79 17.69
CA PRO A 53 6.08 19.25 16.53
C PRO A 53 5.54 18.07 15.73
N ARG A 54 4.35 18.19 15.18
CA ARG A 54 3.66 17.16 14.41
C ARG A 54 4.49 16.60 13.24
N THR A 55 5.34 17.44 12.67
CA THR A 55 6.28 17.10 11.60
C THR A 55 7.24 15.98 11.99
N LYS A 56 7.68 15.93 13.28
CA LYS A 56 8.58 14.88 13.76
C LYS A 56 7.95 13.48 13.75
N GLY A 57 6.65 13.39 13.96
CA GLY A 57 5.94 12.13 13.81
C GLY A 57 5.98 11.62 12.35
N HIS A 58 5.84 12.50 11.37
CA HIS A 58 5.95 12.11 9.96
C HIS A 58 7.39 11.71 9.57
N GLU A 59 8.39 12.43 10.06
CA GLU A 59 9.80 12.09 9.84
C GLU A 59 10.14 10.70 10.42
N GLN A 60 9.67 10.39 11.63
CA GLN A 60 9.86 9.07 12.22
C GLN A 60 9.05 7.99 11.49
N GLY A 61 7.82 8.32 11.07
CA GLY A 61 6.97 7.41 10.32
C GLY A 61 7.52 7.02 8.94
N GLU A 62 8.46 7.79 8.37
CA GLU A 62 9.21 7.38 7.19
C GLU A 62 10.07 6.13 7.48
N HIS A 63 10.78 6.12 8.60
CA HIS A 63 11.60 4.95 8.99
C HIS A 63 10.72 3.70 9.14
N SER A 64 9.54 3.85 9.76
CA SER A 64 8.56 2.77 9.91
C SER A 64 8.09 2.22 8.55
N LEU A 65 7.87 3.09 7.55
CA LEU A 65 7.49 2.65 6.20
C LEU A 65 8.59 1.79 5.56
N PHE A 66 9.84 2.24 5.61
CA PHE A 66 10.93 1.52 4.97
C PHE A 66 11.25 0.21 5.70
N ASP A 67 11.17 0.19 7.02
CA ASP A 67 11.28 -1.04 7.79
C ASP A 67 10.13 -2.03 7.47
N THR A 68 8.92 -1.52 7.29
CA THR A 68 7.75 -2.33 6.86
C THR A 68 7.95 -2.91 5.46
N ILE A 69 8.51 -2.15 4.52
CA ILE A 69 8.82 -2.62 3.16
C ILE A 69 9.85 -3.76 3.23
N GLU A 70 10.92 -3.58 4.00
CA GLU A 70 11.93 -4.62 4.18
C GLU A 70 11.34 -5.87 4.84
N GLY A 71 10.49 -5.71 5.85
CA GLY A 71 9.77 -6.83 6.49
C GLY A 71 8.81 -7.57 5.56
N ALA A 72 8.16 -6.87 4.64
CA ALA A 72 7.32 -7.48 3.61
C ALA A 72 8.16 -8.30 2.61
N ILE A 73 9.33 -7.78 2.21
CA ILE A 73 10.28 -8.50 1.35
C ILE A 73 10.78 -9.77 2.04
N GLU A 74 11.13 -9.71 3.32
CA GLU A 74 11.59 -10.86 4.11
C GLU A 74 10.56 -11.99 4.20
N LEU A 75 9.26 -11.65 4.22
CA LEU A 75 8.16 -12.62 4.15
C LEU A 75 7.84 -13.08 2.72
N GLY A 76 8.41 -12.46 1.70
CA GLY A 76 8.08 -12.74 0.30
C GLY A 76 6.71 -12.20 -0.14
N ILE A 77 6.20 -11.15 0.51
CA ILE A 77 4.95 -10.49 0.15
C ILE A 77 5.12 -9.74 -1.17
N PRO A 78 4.32 -10.05 -2.23
CA PRO A 78 4.53 -9.44 -3.54
C PRO A 78 3.92 -8.03 -3.69
N TYR A 79 2.91 -7.65 -2.88
CA TYR A 79 2.23 -6.35 -3.00
C TYR A 79 2.03 -5.68 -1.64
N LEU A 80 2.43 -4.42 -1.55
CA LEU A 80 2.22 -3.56 -0.38
C LEU A 80 1.64 -2.22 -0.83
N SER A 81 0.47 -1.84 -0.33
CA SER A 81 -0.12 -0.52 -0.55
C SER A 81 0.04 0.35 0.68
N ALA A 82 0.60 1.55 0.53
CA ALA A 82 0.85 2.49 1.62
C ALA A 82 0.04 3.78 1.45
N TYR A 83 -0.79 4.14 2.45
CA TYR A 83 -1.63 5.33 2.43
C TYR A 83 -0.86 6.55 2.91
N ALA A 84 -0.21 7.27 2.00
CA ALA A 84 0.67 8.39 2.34
C ALA A 84 -0.06 9.74 2.43
N PHE A 85 -1.02 10.01 1.54
CA PHE A 85 -1.80 11.26 1.56
C PHE A 85 -3.19 11.02 0.97
N SER A 86 -4.23 11.19 1.80
CA SER A 86 -5.62 11.03 1.38
C SER A 86 -6.21 12.28 0.76
N THR A 87 -7.29 12.12 -0.03
CA THR A 87 -8.06 13.26 -0.56
C THR A 87 -8.65 14.13 0.55
N GLU A 88 -8.92 13.59 1.74
CA GLU A 88 -9.43 14.30 2.91
C GLU A 88 -8.37 15.18 3.59
N ASN A 89 -7.07 14.85 3.40
CA ASN A 89 -5.96 15.61 4.01
C ASN A 89 -5.87 17.06 3.49
N TRP A 90 -6.49 17.37 2.35
CA TRP A 90 -6.61 18.74 1.86
C TRP A 90 -7.43 19.66 2.75
N ARG A 91 -8.18 19.11 3.73
CA ARG A 91 -8.95 19.87 4.73
C ARG A 91 -8.11 20.30 5.93
N ARG A 92 -6.85 19.84 6.01
CA ARG A 92 -5.90 20.23 7.07
C ARG A 92 -5.46 21.69 6.90
N SER A 93 -4.76 22.23 7.89
CA SER A 93 -4.25 23.59 7.79
C SER A 93 -3.33 23.75 6.57
N PRO A 94 -3.30 24.94 5.93
CA PRO A 94 -2.43 25.18 4.77
C PRO A 94 -0.96 24.92 5.06
N GLU A 95 -0.49 25.14 6.29
CA GLU A 95 0.88 24.88 6.74
C GLU A 95 1.16 23.38 6.74
N GLU A 96 0.25 22.57 7.30
CA GLU A 96 0.39 21.11 7.34
C GLU A 96 0.36 20.51 5.93
N VAL A 97 -0.53 20.99 5.07
CA VAL A 97 -0.60 20.54 3.68
C VAL A 97 0.69 20.88 2.94
N ARG A 98 1.23 22.09 3.07
CA ARG A 98 2.51 22.47 2.46
C ARG A 98 3.66 21.58 2.95
N PHE A 99 3.71 21.35 4.25
CA PHE A 99 4.70 20.43 4.83
C PHE A 99 4.58 19.03 4.23
N LEU A 100 3.38 18.43 4.21
CA LEU A 100 3.15 17.08 3.70
C LEU A 100 3.50 16.96 2.21
N MET A 101 3.21 17.98 1.39
CA MET A 101 3.60 18.00 -0.02
C MET A 101 5.13 18.00 -0.18
N GLY A 102 5.83 18.87 0.54
CA GLY A 102 7.29 18.92 0.53
C GLY A 102 7.89 17.61 1.07
N PHE A 103 7.36 17.11 2.18
CA PHE A 103 7.82 15.87 2.81
C PHE A 103 7.68 14.65 1.87
N ASN A 104 6.50 14.44 1.25
CA ASN A 104 6.30 13.34 0.30
C ASN A 104 7.28 13.44 -0.88
N ARG A 105 7.45 14.64 -1.48
CA ARG A 105 8.43 14.85 -2.55
C ARG A 105 9.83 14.43 -2.10
N ASP A 106 10.27 14.90 -0.95
CA ASP A 106 11.63 14.71 -0.47
C ASP A 106 11.89 13.26 -0.04
N VAL A 107 10.91 12.58 0.56
CA VAL A 107 10.97 11.14 0.88
C VAL A 107 11.14 10.33 -0.40
N ILE A 108 10.27 10.53 -1.38
CA ILE A 108 10.35 9.78 -2.64
C ILE A 108 11.72 9.99 -3.28
N ARG A 109 12.18 11.24 -3.38
CA ARG A 109 13.45 11.60 -4.01
C ARG A 109 14.66 10.94 -3.35
N ARG A 110 14.77 10.97 -2.02
CA ARG A 110 15.94 10.44 -1.30
C ARG A 110 15.92 8.93 -1.13
N ARG A 111 14.72 8.29 -1.26
CA ARG A 111 14.54 6.86 -1.00
C ARG A 111 14.36 6.01 -2.26
N ARG A 112 14.12 6.61 -3.42
CA ARG A 112 13.87 5.87 -4.67
C ARG A 112 15.02 4.94 -5.04
N ASP A 113 16.28 5.35 -4.82
CA ASP A 113 17.45 4.52 -5.13
C ASP A 113 17.47 3.28 -4.23
N GLN A 114 17.18 3.43 -2.92
CA GLN A 114 17.04 2.31 -1.98
C GLN A 114 15.92 1.33 -2.42
N LEU A 115 14.76 1.86 -2.86
CA LEU A 115 13.68 1.01 -3.37
C LEU A 115 14.10 0.25 -4.63
N VAL A 116 14.82 0.90 -5.54
CA VAL A 116 15.35 0.26 -6.75
C VAL A 116 16.34 -0.83 -6.39
N ASP A 117 17.27 -0.58 -5.46
CA ASP A 117 18.27 -1.54 -5.02
C ASP A 117 17.65 -2.77 -4.33
N LEU A 118 16.58 -2.58 -3.55
CA LEU A 118 15.78 -3.67 -2.95
C LEU A 118 14.95 -4.46 -3.98
N GLY A 119 14.95 -4.05 -5.25
CA GLY A 119 14.11 -4.66 -6.29
C GLY A 119 12.63 -4.33 -6.18
N VAL A 120 12.26 -3.24 -5.47
CA VAL A 120 10.88 -2.80 -5.32
C VAL A 120 10.43 -2.05 -6.58
N ARG A 121 9.27 -2.44 -7.13
CA ARG A 121 8.55 -1.70 -8.16
C ARG A 121 7.61 -0.70 -7.50
N VAL A 122 7.75 0.57 -7.80
CA VAL A 122 6.85 1.64 -7.31
C VAL A 122 5.75 1.87 -8.34
N VAL A 123 4.50 1.98 -7.88
CA VAL A 123 3.36 2.45 -8.66
C VAL A 123 2.60 3.50 -7.84
N TRP A 124 2.21 4.60 -8.50
CA TRP A 124 1.49 5.69 -7.84
C TRP A 124 0.00 5.60 -8.08
N SER A 125 -0.79 5.54 -7.00
CA SER A 125 -2.25 5.64 -7.03
C SER A 125 -2.73 6.96 -6.48
N GLY A 126 -3.55 7.67 -7.25
CA GLY A 126 -4.17 8.91 -6.85
C GLY A 126 -4.36 9.92 -7.98
N ARG A 127 -4.99 11.04 -7.67
CA ARG A 127 -5.26 12.11 -8.61
C ARG A 127 -4.11 13.10 -8.71
N ALA A 128 -3.71 13.47 -9.92
CA ALA A 128 -2.70 14.52 -10.15
C ALA A 128 -3.17 15.91 -9.72
N GLY A 129 -4.48 16.17 -9.77
CA GLY A 129 -5.05 17.46 -9.41
C GLY A 129 -4.67 17.89 -7.99
N ARG A 130 -4.34 19.19 -7.82
CA ARG A 130 -3.87 19.83 -6.58
C ARG A 130 -2.47 19.41 -6.10
N LEU A 131 -1.89 18.30 -6.55
CA LEU A 131 -0.50 17.96 -6.23
C LEU A 131 0.47 18.97 -6.85
N TRP A 132 1.56 19.26 -6.17
CA TRP A 132 2.63 20.03 -6.75
C TRP A 132 3.26 19.26 -7.90
N LYS A 133 3.59 19.96 -8.99
CA LYS A 133 4.27 19.36 -10.15
C LYS A 133 5.55 18.63 -9.77
N SER A 134 6.28 19.13 -8.77
CA SER A 134 7.50 18.49 -8.26
C SER A 134 7.21 17.16 -7.55
N VAL A 135 6.08 17.01 -6.86
CA VAL A 135 5.66 15.72 -6.27
C VAL A 135 5.34 14.72 -7.37
N ILE A 136 4.57 15.14 -8.37
CA ILE A 136 4.21 14.30 -9.53
C ILE A 136 5.46 13.83 -10.26
N SER A 137 6.41 14.75 -10.51
CA SER A 137 7.68 14.43 -11.19
C SER A 137 8.50 13.39 -10.43
N GLU A 138 8.59 13.48 -9.08
CA GLU A 138 9.35 12.50 -8.30
C GLU A 138 8.65 11.14 -8.27
N LEU A 139 7.30 11.11 -8.20
CA LEU A 139 6.51 9.87 -8.29
C LEU A 139 6.75 9.17 -9.64
N GLN A 140 6.61 9.89 -10.75
CA GLN A 140 6.85 9.37 -12.10
C GLN A 140 8.29 8.91 -12.30
N THR A 141 9.26 9.63 -11.73
CA THR A 141 10.67 9.22 -11.76
C THR A 141 10.89 7.90 -11.01
N ALA A 142 10.28 7.75 -9.81
CA ALA A 142 10.36 6.51 -9.04
C ALA A 142 9.72 5.33 -9.79
N GLU A 143 8.56 5.53 -10.42
CA GLU A 143 7.89 4.52 -11.26
C GLU A 143 8.79 4.08 -12.43
N GLU A 144 9.37 5.04 -13.15
CA GLU A 144 10.23 4.75 -14.30
C GLU A 144 11.50 4.00 -13.89
N MET A 145 12.21 4.48 -12.84
CA MET A 145 13.43 3.85 -12.35
C MET A 145 13.21 2.41 -11.88
N SER A 146 12.03 2.13 -11.31
CA SER A 146 11.71 0.83 -10.71
C SER A 146 10.88 -0.09 -11.62
N ARG A 147 10.55 0.33 -12.84
CA ARG A 147 9.64 -0.37 -13.78
C ARG A 147 10.00 -1.84 -14.00
N GLY A 148 11.29 -2.17 -14.01
CA GLY A 148 11.80 -3.52 -14.25
C GLY A 148 11.86 -4.40 -13.00
N ASN A 149 11.57 -3.87 -11.82
CA ASN A 149 11.68 -4.56 -10.54
C ASN A 149 10.49 -5.49 -10.29
N SER A 150 10.70 -6.53 -9.48
CA SER A 150 9.70 -7.57 -9.24
C SER A 150 9.79 -8.25 -7.86
N THR A 151 10.66 -7.76 -6.95
CA THR A 151 10.75 -8.32 -5.60
C THR A 151 9.48 -8.03 -4.80
N LEU A 152 9.00 -6.78 -4.86
CA LEU A 152 7.77 -6.31 -4.24
C LEU A 152 7.23 -5.16 -5.10
N THR A 153 5.91 -5.08 -5.27
CA THR A 153 5.24 -3.89 -5.83
C THR A 153 4.73 -3.02 -4.69
N LEU A 154 5.29 -1.82 -4.55
CA LEU A 154 4.83 -0.79 -3.62
C LEU A 154 3.83 0.12 -4.33
N GLN A 155 2.54 0.00 -4.00
CA GLN A 155 1.52 0.95 -4.42
C GLN A 155 1.50 2.13 -3.45
N PHE A 156 2.05 3.26 -3.87
CA PHE A 156 2.16 4.46 -3.06
C PHE A 156 0.97 5.38 -3.30
N CYS A 157 0.05 5.45 -2.32
CA CYS A 157 -1.23 6.15 -2.45
C CYS A 157 -1.09 7.61 -1.99
N VAL A 158 -0.99 8.53 -2.96
CA VAL A 158 -0.81 9.98 -2.74
C VAL A 158 -1.91 10.76 -3.45
N ASN A 159 -2.64 11.59 -2.71
CA ASN A 159 -3.89 12.23 -3.15
C ASN A 159 -4.91 11.18 -3.62
N TYR A 160 -5.01 10.13 -2.82
CA TYR A 160 -5.85 8.98 -3.07
C TYR A 160 -7.10 8.98 -2.20
N GLY A 161 -8.19 8.40 -2.70
CA GLY A 161 -9.40 8.07 -1.96
C GLY A 161 -10.22 7.07 -2.77
N GLY A 162 -10.70 5.99 -2.13
CA GLY A 162 -11.43 4.92 -2.80
C GLY A 162 -12.71 5.38 -3.49
N GLN A 163 -13.46 6.29 -2.86
CA GLN A 163 -14.63 6.90 -3.50
C GLN A 163 -14.25 7.71 -4.74
N ALA A 164 -13.12 8.43 -4.69
CA ALA A 164 -12.62 9.19 -5.83
C ALA A 164 -12.19 8.27 -6.99
N GLU A 165 -11.49 7.19 -6.68
CA GLU A 165 -11.09 6.17 -7.67
C GLU A 165 -12.29 5.51 -8.34
N ILE A 166 -13.32 5.10 -7.56
CA ILE A 166 -14.56 4.52 -8.10
C ILE A 166 -15.28 5.52 -8.99
N ALA A 167 -15.35 6.80 -8.61
CA ALA A 167 -15.95 7.85 -9.43
C ALA A 167 -15.19 8.04 -10.75
N ASP A 168 -13.85 8.04 -10.72
CA ASP A 168 -13.03 8.16 -11.93
C ASP A 168 -13.18 6.94 -12.84
N ALA A 169 -13.22 5.73 -12.28
CA ALA A 169 -13.49 4.49 -13.01
C ALA A 169 -14.88 4.54 -13.67
N THR A 170 -15.90 4.96 -12.93
CA THR A 170 -17.27 5.11 -13.46
C THR A 170 -17.33 6.12 -14.60
N ALA A 171 -16.65 7.26 -14.46
CA ALA A 171 -16.58 8.26 -15.53
C ALA A 171 -15.86 7.74 -16.78
N ALA A 172 -14.83 6.91 -16.61
CA ALA A 172 -14.11 6.27 -17.71
C ALA A 172 -15.01 5.23 -18.43
N ILE A 173 -15.71 4.40 -17.69
CA ILE A 173 -16.71 3.44 -18.21
C ILE A 173 -17.78 4.18 -18.99
N ALA A 174 -18.35 5.27 -18.46
CA ALA A 174 -19.36 6.06 -19.14
C ALA A 174 -18.87 6.62 -20.48
N ARG A 175 -17.62 7.09 -20.55
CA ARG A 175 -16.98 7.54 -21.80
C ARG A 175 -16.86 6.40 -22.81
N ASP A 176 -16.50 5.20 -22.37
CA ASP A 176 -16.37 4.04 -23.26
C ASP A 176 -17.71 3.54 -23.77
N VAL A 177 -18.77 3.60 -22.93
CA VAL A 177 -20.16 3.33 -23.37
C VAL A 177 -20.61 4.36 -24.40
N ALA A 178 -20.42 5.64 -24.14
CA ALA A 178 -20.80 6.70 -25.10
C ALA A 178 -20.06 6.59 -26.45
N ALA A 179 -18.82 6.08 -26.41
CA ALA A 179 -18.01 5.84 -27.60
C ALA A 179 -18.28 4.47 -28.30
N GLY A 180 -19.22 3.67 -27.82
CA GLY A 180 -19.54 2.35 -28.34
C GLY A 180 -18.47 1.26 -28.08
N ARG A 181 -17.46 1.52 -27.25
CA ARG A 181 -16.42 0.54 -26.91
C ARG A 181 -16.87 -0.46 -25.86
N LEU A 182 -17.89 -0.13 -25.06
CA LEU A 182 -18.45 -0.97 -24.02
C LEU A 182 -19.97 -0.93 -24.10
N HIS A 183 -20.63 -2.09 -24.01
CA HIS A 183 -22.08 -2.15 -23.89
C HIS A 183 -22.51 -2.08 -22.44
N PRO A 184 -23.55 -1.28 -22.05
CA PRO A 184 -23.99 -1.14 -20.66
C PRO A 184 -24.29 -2.48 -19.98
N ASP A 185 -24.96 -3.42 -20.67
CA ASP A 185 -25.35 -4.73 -20.13
C ASP A 185 -24.14 -5.66 -19.85
N ARG A 186 -22.93 -5.27 -20.26
CA ARG A 186 -21.69 -6.01 -20.00
C ARG A 186 -20.88 -5.44 -18.84
N ILE A 187 -21.41 -4.44 -18.14
CA ILE A 187 -20.76 -3.87 -16.97
C ILE A 187 -20.98 -4.82 -15.78
N THR A 188 -19.88 -5.33 -15.22
CA THR A 188 -19.83 -6.22 -14.06
C THR A 188 -18.80 -5.69 -13.06
N GLU A 189 -18.69 -6.32 -11.88
CA GLU A 189 -17.65 -6.01 -10.90
C GLU A 189 -16.24 -6.12 -11.53
N LYS A 190 -16.02 -7.13 -12.38
CA LYS A 190 -14.76 -7.30 -13.14
C LYS A 190 -14.52 -6.14 -14.11
N THR A 191 -15.57 -5.55 -14.67
CA THR A 191 -15.42 -4.37 -15.52
C THR A 191 -14.94 -3.20 -14.69
N ILE A 192 -15.56 -2.92 -13.54
CA ILE A 192 -15.15 -1.83 -12.64
C ILE A 192 -13.69 -2.02 -12.23
N GLY A 193 -13.31 -3.23 -11.81
CA GLY A 193 -11.93 -3.55 -11.41
C GLY A 193 -10.89 -3.22 -12.50
N LYS A 194 -11.21 -3.36 -13.78
CA LYS A 194 -10.32 -3.03 -14.90
C LYS A 194 -10.13 -1.53 -15.13
N TYR A 195 -11.01 -0.69 -14.59
CA TYR A 195 -10.94 0.77 -14.73
C TYR A 195 -10.43 1.46 -13.49
N LEU A 196 -10.09 0.71 -12.44
CA LEU A 196 -9.37 1.24 -11.27
C LEU A 196 -7.95 1.69 -11.67
N TYR A 197 -7.28 2.46 -10.82
CA TYR A 197 -5.99 3.07 -11.18
C TYR A 197 -4.91 2.05 -11.52
N HIS A 198 -4.87 0.92 -10.81
CA HIS A 198 -3.88 -0.15 -11.03
C HIS A 198 -4.56 -1.53 -11.05
N PRO A 199 -5.24 -1.88 -12.16
CA PRO A 199 -5.95 -3.15 -12.27
C PRO A 199 -5.01 -4.38 -12.25
N GLU A 200 -3.70 -4.19 -12.40
CA GLU A 200 -2.69 -5.24 -12.28
C GLU A 200 -2.31 -5.55 -10.82
N VAL A 201 -2.61 -4.67 -9.87
CA VAL A 201 -2.43 -4.91 -8.44
C VAL A 201 -3.65 -5.71 -7.95
N PRO A 202 -3.46 -6.89 -7.31
CA PRO A 202 -4.58 -7.73 -6.89
C PRO A 202 -5.41 -7.09 -5.77
N GLU A 203 -6.55 -7.69 -5.48
CA GLU A 203 -7.35 -7.36 -4.30
C GLU A 203 -6.53 -7.47 -3.02
N VAL A 204 -6.91 -6.71 -2.00
CA VAL A 204 -6.25 -6.69 -0.69
C VAL A 204 -6.64 -7.94 0.10
N ASP A 205 -5.66 -8.69 0.54
CA ASP A 205 -5.86 -9.83 1.44
C ASP A 205 -5.86 -9.40 2.91
N LEU A 206 -4.93 -8.50 3.28
CA LEU A 206 -4.77 -8.00 4.65
C LEU A 206 -4.81 -6.47 4.66
N PHE A 207 -5.82 -5.91 5.32
CA PHE A 207 -5.91 -4.49 5.62
C PHE A 207 -5.39 -4.23 7.03
N LEU A 208 -4.27 -3.53 7.15
CA LEU A 208 -3.58 -3.27 8.41
C LEU A 208 -3.69 -1.79 8.78
N ARG A 209 -4.17 -1.51 9.99
CA ARG A 209 -4.19 -0.17 10.52
C ARG A 209 -3.68 -0.14 11.95
N PRO A 210 -2.49 0.43 12.19
CA PRO A 210 -2.00 0.79 13.51
C PRO A 210 -2.77 1.97 14.10
N SER A 211 -2.51 2.29 15.37
CA SER A 211 -3.03 3.45 16.11
C SER A 211 -4.36 3.27 16.85
N GLY A 212 -4.88 2.04 16.97
CA GLY A 212 -6.13 1.74 17.67
C GLY A 212 -7.41 2.17 16.93
N GLU A 213 -7.30 2.77 15.75
CA GLU A 213 -8.43 3.22 14.96
C GLU A 213 -8.97 2.08 14.08
N GLN A 214 -10.28 1.79 14.20
CA GLN A 214 -10.94 0.66 13.53
C GLN A 214 -11.86 1.13 12.40
N ARG A 215 -11.28 1.69 11.33
CA ARG A 215 -11.97 2.13 10.12
C ARG A 215 -11.04 2.12 8.92
N THR A 216 -11.57 2.00 7.71
CA THR A 216 -10.80 2.01 6.46
C THR A 216 -10.41 3.40 5.99
N SER A 217 -11.11 4.44 6.41
CA SER A 217 -10.86 5.84 6.06
C SER A 217 -10.75 6.07 4.54
N ASN A 218 -11.65 5.50 3.78
CA ASN A 218 -11.70 5.66 2.31
C ASN A 218 -10.47 5.07 1.58
N PHE A 219 -9.74 4.14 2.21
CA PHE A 219 -8.56 3.51 1.63
C PHE A 219 -8.92 2.19 0.93
N LEU A 220 -8.61 2.07 -0.36
CA LEU A 220 -8.76 0.89 -1.19
C LEU A 220 -10.13 0.18 -1.02
N LEU A 221 -11.23 0.94 -1.03
CA LEU A 221 -12.57 0.43 -0.68
C LEU A 221 -12.99 -0.74 -1.55
N TRP A 222 -12.78 -0.65 -2.85
CA TRP A 222 -13.12 -1.71 -3.80
C TRP A 222 -12.23 -2.93 -3.58
N GLN A 223 -10.94 -2.70 -3.52
CA GLN A 223 -9.93 -3.76 -3.44
C GLN A 223 -9.95 -4.48 -2.08
N SER A 224 -10.47 -3.84 -1.03
CA SER A 224 -10.52 -4.38 0.35
C SER A 224 -11.85 -5.05 0.70
N ALA A 225 -12.74 -5.26 -0.27
CA ALA A 225 -14.10 -5.79 -0.03
C ALA A 225 -14.10 -7.14 0.73
N TYR A 226 -13.09 -7.95 0.53
CA TYR A 226 -12.90 -9.26 1.17
C TYR A 226 -11.61 -9.37 1.99
N ALA A 227 -10.99 -8.22 2.31
CA ALA A 227 -9.77 -8.20 3.10
C ALA A 227 -10.03 -8.60 4.56
N GLU A 228 -9.10 -9.34 5.14
CA GLU A 228 -9.02 -9.50 6.58
C GLU A 228 -8.53 -8.20 7.21
N LEU A 229 -9.22 -7.74 8.27
CA LEU A 229 -8.89 -6.48 8.93
C LEU A 229 -8.08 -6.76 10.20
N VAL A 230 -6.92 -6.16 10.32
CA VAL A 230 -6.08 -6.20 11.52
C VAL A 230 -5.86 -4.77 12.02
N PHE A 231 -6.24 -4.52 13.26
CA PHE A 231 -6.07 -3.25 13.95
C PHE A 231 -5.10 -3.43 15.11
N LEU A 232 -4.09 -2.56 15.21
CA LEU A 232 -3.09 -2.59 16.28
C LEU A 232 -3.06 -1.24 17.00
N ASP A 233 -2.77 -1.25 18.30
CA ASP A 233 -2.74 -0.03 19.11
C ASP A 233 -1.46 0.79 18.92
N THR A 234 -0.39 0.17 18.41
CA THR A 234 0.89 0.83 18.17
C THR A 234 0.74 2.02 17.22
N LEU A 235 1.24 3.19 17.60
CA LEU A 235 1.28 4.37 16.72
C LEU A 235 2.29 4.17 15.60
N TRP A 236 1.97 4.66 14.38
CA TRP A 236 2.79 4.41 13.20
C TRP A 236 4.29 4.71 13.37
N PRO A 237 4.74 5.81 14.04
CA PRO A 237 6.17 6.05 14.25
C PRO A 237 6.90 5.03 15.13
N ASP A 238 6.18 4.28 15.96
CA ASP A 238 6.70 3.18 16.78
C ASP A 238 6.49 1.80 16.13
N PHE A 239 5.86 1.77 14.94
CA PHE A 239 5.63 0.56 14.17
C PHE A 239 6.91 0.13 13.44
N ASP A 240 7.19 -1.16 13.43
CA ASP A 240 8.28 -1.76 12.67
C ASP A 240 7.84 -3.09 12.01
N ARG A 241 8.76 -3.74 11.29
CA ARG A 241 8.49 -5.00 10.58
C ARG A 241 8.00 -6.14 11.48
N ARG A 242 8.31 -6.14 12.78
CA ARG A 242 7.82 -7.16 13.73
C ARG A 242 6.31 -7.07 13.90
N HIS A 243 5.75 -5.87 13.89
CA HIS A 243 4.30 -5.64 13.92
C HIS A 243 3.64 -6.09 12.62
N LEU A 244 4.30 -5.90 11.46
CA LEU A 244 3.84 -6.44 10.18
C LEU A 244 3.82 -7.96 10.22
N TRP A 245 4.90 -8.60 10.69
CA TRP A 245 4.99 -10.04 10.81
C TRP A 245 3.90 -10.59 11.74
N TYR A 246 3.69 -9.95 12.88
CA TYR A 246 2.59 -10.31 13.80
C TYR A 246 1.21 -10.19 13.13
N ALA A 247 0.97 -9.16 12.34
CA ALA A 247 -0.27 -9.04 11.57
C ALA A 247 -0.44 -10.17 10.54
N CYS A 248 0.67 -10.63 9.93
CA CYS A 248 0.65 -11.79 9.03
C CYS A 248 0.40 -13.11 9.80
N GLU A 249 0.91 -13.27 11.01
CA GLU A 249 0.60 -14.42 11.87
C GLU A 249 -0.90 -14.45 12.23
N LEU A 250 -1.48 -13.30 12.58
CA LEU A 250 -2.92 -13.18 12.82
C LEU A 250 -3.76 -13.51 11.58
N TYR A 251 -3.30 -13.08 10.41
CA TYR A 251 -3.93 -13.40 9.13
C TYR A 251 -3.87 -14.91 8.85
N ALA A 252 -2.73 -15.54 9.05
CA ALA A 252 -2.51 -16.96 8.79
C ALA A 252 -3.39 -17.89 9.67
N GLN A 253 -3.88 -17.37 10.80
CA GLN A 253 -4.77 -18.12 11.71
C GLN A 253 -6.25 -18.04 11.32
N ARG A 254 -6.61 -17.26 10.28
CA ARG A 254 -8.01 -17.04 9.89
C ARG A 254 -8.45 -17.96 8.77
N ASP A 255 -9.68 -18.50 8.91
CA ASP A 255 -10.37 -19.24 7.86
C ASP A 255 -11.04 -18.28 6.87
N ARG A 256 -10.50 -18.15 5.67
CA ARG A 256 -11.07 -17.32 4.60
C ARG A 256 -12.12 -18.11 3.82
N ARG A 257 -13.40 -17.82 4.03
CA ARG A 257 -14.53 -18.59 3.49
C ARG A 257 -15.13 -18.01 2.22
N PHE A 258 -14.91 -16.74 1.89
CA PHE A 258 -15.48 -16.06 0.72
C PHE A 258 -16.99 -16.35 0.51
N GLY A 259 -17.77 -16.41 1.61
CA GLY A 259 -19.19 -16.76 1.58
C GLY A 259 -19.51 -18.27 1.58
N GLY A 260 -18.51 -19.15 1.61
CA GLY A 260 -18.71 -20.60 1.72
C GLY A 260 -19.10 -21.04 3.13
N ALA A 261 -19.93 -22.10 3.23
CA ALA A 261 -20.26 -22.75 4.50
C ALA A 261 -19.14 -23.72 4.93
N LEU A 262 -18.97 -23.91 6.25
CA LEU A 262 -18.14 -25.01 6.74
C LEU A 262 -18.78 -26.35 6.32
N PRO A 263 -18.00 -27.39 5.94
CA PRO A 263 -18.52 -28.73 5.84
C PRO A 263 -19.14 -29.10 7.20
N ASN A 264 -20.35 -29.66 7.17
CA ASN A 264 -20.99 -30.15 8.39
C ASN A 264 -20.02 -31.13 9.09
N PRO A 265 -19.81 -31.01 10.42
CA PRO A 265 -19.05 -32.02 11.14
C PRO A 265 -19.68 -33.39 10.86
N VAL A 266 -18.88 -34.30 10.33
CA VAL A 266 -19.31 -35.70 10.14
C VAL A 266 -19.67 -36.18 11.53
N ALA A 267 -20.96 -36.59 11.74
CA ALA A 267 -21.39 -37.18 12.99
C ALA A 267 -20.50 -38.39 13.25
N PRO A 268 -20.02 -38.59 14.51
CA PRO A 268 -19.23 -39.76 14.83
C PRO A 268 -20.11 -40.99 14.49
N THR A 269 -19.59 -41.80 13.60
CA THR A 269 -20.16 -43.13 13.31
C THR A 269 -20.04 -43.94 14.59
N GLY A 270 -21.20 -44.15 15.27
CA GLY A 270 -21.32 -44.98 16.46
C GLY A 270 -20.99 -46.44 16.20
#